data_12dc10e50d43e7018318e96595a38147
#
_entry.id   12dc10e50d43e7018318e96595a38147
#
_cell.length_a   1.000
_cell.length_b   1.000
_cell.length_c   1.000
_cell.angle_alpha   90.00
_cell.angle_beta   90.00
_cell.angle_gamma   90.00
#
_symmetry.space_group_name_H-M   'P 1'
#
loop_
_entity.id
_entity.type
_entity.pdbx_description
1 polymer ?
#
loop_
_entity_poly.entity_id
_entity_poly.type
_entity_poly.pdbx_seq_one_letter_code
_entity_poly.pdbx_strand_id
1 'polypeptide(L)'
;MSRRSPAEGVSLRSLLDGGPVAIARSRLILGDVEFLTRRGGRPKAVGQPRELALQQAPDYVDAVVESDISRVSGVRRDPERVCMLMRSYARMTASQGSYETMLRDVAKLGLSFGRTSFLEYVAALKRLFVTDDLGAWNPNLRAKEDIRTPRHGTSWIHP
;
A
#
# COMPACT_ATOMS: atom_id res chain seq x y z
N MET A 1 -10.46 -6.03 25.51
CA MET A 1 -11.53 -6.12 24.49
C MET A 1 -11.13 -7.12 23.43
N SER A 2 -12.05 -8.02 23.10
CA SER A 2 -11.84 -9.30 22.42
C SER A 2 -11.24 -9.20 21.03
N ARG A 3 -10.17 -9.96 20.80
CA ARG A 3 -9.46 -10.14 19.51
C ARG A 3 -10.20 -11.06 18.55
N ARG A 4 -11.51 -11.11 18.56
CA ARG A 4 -12.22 -12.04 17.69
C ARG A 4 -12.36 -11.47 16.29
N SER A 5 -11.72 -12.15 15.33
CA SER A 5 -12.08 -12.04 13.92
C SER A 5 -13.58 -12.25 13.78
N PRO A 6 -14.29 -11.36 13.10
CA PRO A 6 -15.75 -11.40 13.08
C PRO A 6 -16.35 -12.48 12.16
N ALA A 7 -15.52 -13.33 11.58
CA ALA A 7 -15.99 -14.43 10.72
C ALA A 7 -15.77 -15.77 11.44
N GLU A 8 -16.81 -16.28 12.07
CA GLU A 8 -16.82 -17.67 12.53
C GLU A 8 -16.94 -18.59 11.31
N GLY A 9 -15.98 -19.51 11.15
CA GLY A 9 -16.18 -20.72 10.36
C GLY A 9 -15.60 -20.75 8.94
N VAL A 10 -14.94 -19.70 8.44
CA VAL A 10 -14.27 -19.78 7.13
C VAL A 10 -12.77 -19.98 7.32
N SER A 11 -12.25 -21.12 6.88
CA SER A 11 -10.82 -21.42 6.88
C SER A 11 -10.29 -21.37 5.44
N LEU A 12 -9.23 -20.59 5.20
CA LEU A 12 -8.50 -20.58 3.92
C LEU A 12 -8.05 -21.99 3.52
N ARG A 13 -7.61 -22.79 4.49
CA ARG A 13 -7.20 -24.17 4.24
C ARG A 13 -8.35 -25.01 3.73
N SER A 14 -9.54 -24.90 4.36
CA SER A 14 -10.74 -25.59 3.90
C SER A 14 -11.14 -25.19 2.47
N LEU A 15 -11.00 -23.91 2.12
CA LEU A 15 -11.27 -23.44 0.76
C LEU A 15 -10.26 -23.99 -0.26
N LEU A 16 -8.98 -24.04 0.10
CA LEU A 16 -7.93 -24.62 -0.75
C LEU A 16 -8.09 -26.12 -0.94
N ASP A 17 -8.61 -26.81 0.06
CA ASP A 17 -8.92 -28.25 0.03
C ASP A 17 -10.27 -28.55 -0.67
N GLY A 18 -10.90 -27.55 -1.30
CA GLY A 18 -12.17 -27.69 -2.03
C GLY A 18 -13.42 -27.74 -1.14
N GLY A 19 -13.29 -27.33 0.12
CA GLY A 19 -14.42 -27.24 1.05
C GLY A 19 -15.46 -26.20 0.64
N PRO A 20 -16.70 -26.30 1.12
CA PRO A 20 -17.75 -25.36 0.78
C PRO A 20 -17.47 -23.97 1.29
N VAL A 21 -17.79 -22.96 0.49
CA VAL A 21 -17.75 -21.56 0.91
C VAL A 21 -18.88 -21.30 1.90
N ALA A 22 -18.55 -21.19 3.19
CA ALA A 22 -19.54 -20.80 4.19
C ALA A 22 -19.79 -19.28 4.09
N ILE A 23 -21.05 -18.89 3.96
CA ILE A 23 -21.45 -17.48 4.03
C ILE A 23 -21.48 -17.09 5.51
N ALA A 24 -20.46 -16.36 5.96
CA ALA A 24 -20.43 -15.79 7.29
C ALA A 24 -20.91 -14.33 7.27
N ARG A 25 -21.81 -13.98 8.20
CA ARG A 25 -22.20 -12.58 8.40
C ARG A 25 -21.19 -11.89 9.32
N SER A 26 -20.69 -10.76 8.88
CA SER A 26 -19.85 -9.89 9.71
C SER A 26 -20.73 -9.20 10.78
N ARG A 27 -20.19 -9.09 11.99
CA ARG A 27 -20.81 -8.28 13.07
C ARG A 27 -20.32 -6.84 13.06
N LEU A 28 -19.44 -6.49 12.11
CA LEU A 28 -18.91 -5.15 11.97
C LEU A 28 -20.01 -4.21 11.45
N ILE A 29 -20.15 -3.08 12.10
CA ILE A 29 -20.94 -1.95 11.61
C ILE A 29 -20.05 -1.04 10.76
N LEU A 30 -20.65 -0.13 9.99
CA LEU A 30 -19.90 0.77 9.10
C LEU A 30 -18.81 1.58 9.83
N GLY A 31 -19.08 2.04 11.06
CA GLY A 31 -18.08 2.74 11.87
C GLY A 31 -16.89 1.86 12.29
N ASP A 32 -17.08 0.54 12.42
CA ASP A 32 -15.97 -0.38 12.67
C ASP A 32 -15.12 -0.55 11.40
N VAL A 33 -15.76 -0.64 10.24
CA VAL A 33 -15.07 -0.75 8.94
C VAL A 33 -14.25 0.51 8.67
N GLU A 34 -14.84 1.70 8.90
CA GLU A 34 -14.11 2.98 8.81
C GLU A 34 -12.89 3.00 9.71
N PHE A 35 -13.06 2.65 10.99
CA PHE A 35 -11.96 2.60 11.94
C PHE A 35 -10.88 1.63 11.52
N LEU A 36 -11.23 0.40 11.13
CA LEU A 36 -10.29 -0.63 10.73
C LEU A 36 -9.51 -0.23 9.47
N THR A 37 -10.19 0.41 8.52
CA THR A 37 -9.56 0.94 7.30
C THR A 37 -8.55 2.03 7.63
N ARG A 38 -8.91 3.00 8.49
CA ARG A 38 -8.02 4.09 8.89
C ARG A 38 -6.86 3.63 9.77
N ARG A 39 -7.10 2.68 10.67
CA ARG A 39 -6.07 2.09 11.54
C ARG A 39 -5.05 1.29 10.73
N GLY A 40 -5.51 0.59 9.68
CA GLY A 40 -4.70 -0.37 8.94
C GLY A 40 -4.37 -1.65 9.70
N GLY A 41 -3.51 -2.47 9.12
CA GLY A 41 -3.10 -3.79 9.64
C GLY A 41 -1.88 -3.79 10.56
N ARG A 42 -1.35 -2.65 10.96
CA ARG A 42 -0.10 -2.57 11.75
C ARG A 42 -0.21 -3.29 13.08
N PRO A 43 0.74 -4.20 13.41
CA PRO A 43 0.69 -4.97 14.66
C PRO A 43 0.63 -4.08 15.90
N LYS A 44 1.35 -2.95 15.94
CA LYS A 44 1.35 -2.00 17.04
C LYS A 44 0.01 -1.31 17.26
N ALA A 45 -0.79 -1.13 16.21
CA ALA A 45 -2.11 -0.51 16.31
C ALA A 45 -3.19 -1.48 16.81
N VAL A 46 -2.93 -2.80 16.71
CA VAL A 46 -3.90 -3.82 17.13
C VAL A 46 -3.93 -3.90 18.65
N GLY A 47 -5.12 -3.67 19.23
CA GLY A 47 -5.33 -3.70 20.67
C GLY A 47 -5.04 -2.38 21.39
N GLN A 48 -4.62 -1.33 20.68
CA GLN A 48 -4.47 0.00 21.25
C GLN A 48 -5.83 0.73 21.38
N PRO A 49 -5.94 1.72 22.29
CA PRO A 49 -7.05 2.66 22.28
C PRO A 49 -7.23 3.31 20.92
N ARG A 50 -8.48 3.63 20.55
CA ARG A 50 -8.85 4.10 19.19
C ARG A 50 -7.98 5.25 18.70
N GLU A 51 -7.74 6.25 19.53
CA GLU A 51 -6.95 7.43 19.18
C GLU A 51 -5.49 7.09 18.90
N LEU A 52 -4.85 6.32 19.80
CA LEU A 52 -3.46 5.88 19.63
C LEU A 52 -3.30 4.95 18.42
N ALA A 53 -4.29 4.09 18.16
CA ALA A 53 -4.28 3.20 17.00
C ALA A 53 -4.34 3.98 15.68
N LEU A 54 -5.10 5.08 15.62
CA LEU A 54 -5.20 5.92 14.44
C LEU A 54 -3.94 6.78 14.22
N GLN A 55 -3.22 7.12 15.28
CA GLN A 55 -1.99 7.91 15.18
C GLN A 55 -0.81 7.13 14.57
N GLN A 56 -0.85 5.79 14.65
CA GLN A 56 0.25 4.94 14.14
C GLN A 56 0.53 5.12 12.64
N ALA A 57 -0.47 5.44 11.83
CA ALA A 57 -0.28 5.60 10.38
C ALA A 57 0.41 6.95 10.05
N PRO A 58 -0.04 8.10 10.56
CA PRO A 58 0.70 9.35 10.42
C PRO A 58 2.15 9.26 10.92
N ASP A 59 2.36 8.77 12.14
CA ASP A 59 3.71 8.63 12.73
C ASP A 59 4.67 7.83 11.84
N TYR A 60 4.15 6.81 11.18
CA TYR A 60 4.96 6.04 10.24
C TYR A 60 5.30 6.82 8.98
N VAL A 61 4.34 7.55 8.42
CA VAL A 61 4.59 8.39 7.25
C VAL A 61 5.69 9.39 7.58
N ASP A 62 5.60 10.04 8.73
CA ASP A 62 6.61 11.01 9.18
C ASP A 62 7.99 10.35 9.35
N ALA A 63 8.06 9.17 9.96
CA ALA A 63 9.32 8.43 10.09
C ALA A 63 9.93 8.07 8.74
N VAL A 64 9.13 7.61 7.78
CA VAL A 64 9.59 7.30 6.42
C VAL A 64 10.12 8.56 5.73
N VAL A 65 9.37 9.65 5.79
CA VAL A 65 9.68 10.90 5.10
C VAL A 65 10.94 11.56 5.68
N GLU A 66 11.06 11.61 6.99
CA GLU A 66 12.12 12.36 7.67
C GLU A 66 13.44 11.59 7.75
N SER A 67 13.39 10.26 7.94
CA SER A 67 14.61 9.52 8.25
C SER A 67 14.82 8.24 7.43
N ASP A 68 13.82 7.37 7.35
CA ASP A 68 14.02 6.00 6.88
C ASP A 68 14.43 5.93 5.42
N ILE A 69 13.83 6.75 4.57
CA ILE A 69 14.14 6.77 3.13
C ILE A 69 15.59 7.21 2.86
N SER A 70 16.08 8.18 3.60
CA SER A 70 17.47 8.66 3.46
C SER A 70 18.46 7.61 3.95
N ARG A 71 18.13 6.93 5.06
CA ARG A 71 18.95 5.86 5.62
C ARG A 71 19.06 4.65 4.68
N VAL A 72 17.96 4.23 4.08
CA VAL A 72 17.93 3.06 3.17
C VAL A 72 18.57 3.35 1.82
N SER A 73 18.43 4.59 1.32
CA SER A 73 19.03 4.96 0.04
C SER A 73 20.51 5.36 0.14
N GLY A 74 21.02 5.61 1.35
CA GLY A 74 22.38 6.13 1.57
C GLY A 74 22.58 7.58 1.11
N VAL A 75 21.52 8.25 0.67
CA VAL A 75 21.52 9.62 0.17
C VAL A 75 20.42 10.40 0.88
N ARG A 76 20.73 11.61 1.32
CA ARG A 76 19.73 12.49 1.89
C ARG A 76 18.65 12.80 0.85
N ARG A 77 17.43 12.44 1.18
CA ARG A 77 16.25 12.67 0.33
C ARG A 77 15.49 13.90 0.84
N ASP A 78 14.93 14.65 -0.10
CA ASP A 78 14.09 15.78 0.22
C ASP A 78 12.73 15.30 0.75
N PRO A 79 12.37 15.63 2.02
CA PRO A 79 11.11 15.17 2.64
C PRO A 79 9.87 15.59 1.87
N GLU A 80 9.86 16.79 1.29
CA GLU A 80 8.72 17.29 0.52
C GLU A 80 8.48 16.44 -0.72
N ARG A 81 9.55 16.09 -1.44
CA ARG A 81 9.49 15.20 -2.61
C ARG A 81 9.00 13.81 -2.26
N VAL A 82 9.46 13.27 -1.12
CA VAL A 82 9.01 11.97 -0.63
C VAL A 82 7.52 12.00 -0.32
N CYS A 83 7.07 13.01 0.43
CA CYS A 83 5.66 13.17 0.79
C CYS A 83 4.76 13.30 -0.43
N MET A 84 5.15 14.12 -1.41
CA MET A 84 4.40 14.30 -2.66
C MET A 84 4.32 13.02 -3.48
N LEU A 85 5.43 12.27 -3.57
CA LEU A 85 5.45 10.98 -4.25
C LEU A 85 4.55 9.97 -3.56
N MET A 86 4.59 9.86 -2.24
CA MET A 86 3.71 8.98 -1.47
C MET A 86 2.24 9.35 -1.67
N ARG A 87 1.90 10.64 -1.70
CA ARG A 87 0.53 11.10 -2.00
C ARG A 87 0.09 10.73 -3.41
N SER A 88 0.99 10.82 -4.40
CA SER A 88 0.67 10.40 -5.77
C SER A 88 0.43 8.88 -5.84
N TYR A 89 1.25 8.08 -5.17
CA TYR A 89 1.01 6.64 -5.03
C TYR A 89 -0.33 6.35 -4.37
N ALA A 90 -0.65 7.03 -3.26
CA ALA A 90 -1.92 6.82 -2.54
C ALA A 90 -3.15 7.07 -3.42
N ARG A 91 -3.11 8.09 -4.28
CA ARG A 91 -4.20 8.36 -5.24
C ARG A 91 -4.34 7.28 -6.31
N MET A 92 -3.26 6.55 -6.60
CA MET A 92 -3.24 5.51 -7.64
C MET A 92 -3.33 4.10 -7.08
N THR A 93 -3.53 3.95 -5.77
CA THR A 93 -3.72 2.64 -5.12
C THR A 93 -4.90 1.90 -5.75
N ALA A 94 -4.70 0.61 -6.01
CA ALA A 94 -5.69 -0.26 -6.67
C ALA A 94 -6.15 0.23 -8.07
N SER A 95 -5.32 1.04 -8.74
CA SER A 95 -5.57 1.50 -10.10
C SER A 95 -4.42 1.13 -11.05
N GLN A 96 -4.64 1.30 -12.35
CA GLN A 96 -3.65 1.08 -13.40
C GLN A 96 -2.78 2.33 -13.62
N GLY A 97 -2.23 2.90 -12.55
CA GLY A 97 -1.39 4.08 -12.62
C GLY A 97 -0.01 3.79 -13.22
N SER A 98 0.42 4.58 -14.21
CA SER A 98 1.78 4.52 -14.72
C SER A 98 2.71 5.51 -14.03
N TYR A 99 4.01 5.27 -14.06
CA TYR A 99 5.01 6.22 -13.54
C TYR A 99 4.97 7.58 -14.29
N GLU A 100 4.63 7.58 -15.56
CA GLU A 100 4.40 8.82 -16.32
C GLU A 100 3.20 9.61 -15.79
N THR A 101 2.15 8.91 -15.38
CA THR A 101 0.99 9.56 -14.76
C THR A 101 1.35 10.14 -13.39
N MET A 102 2.14 9.40 -12.58
CA MET A 102 2.62 9.90 -11.29
C MET A 102 3.54 11.10 -11.45
N LEU A 103 4.47 11.08 -12.41
CA LEU A 103 5.34 12.21 -12.71
C LEU A 103 4.54 13.46 -13.08
N ARG A 104 3.51 13.32 -13.93
CA ARG A 104 2.60 14.44 -14.30
C ARG A 104 1.80 14.93 -13.10
N ASP A 105 1.36 14.02 -12.23
CA ASP A 105 0.60 14.35 -11.04
C ASP A 105 1.45 15.16 -10.03
N VAL A 106 2.69 14.73 -9.79
CA VAL A 106 3.62 15.45 -8.92
C VAL A 106 4.00 16.81 -9.53
N ALA A 107 4.17 16.88 -10.86
CA ALA A 107 4.48 18.14 -11.55
C ALA A 107 3.34 19.17 -11.39
N LYS A 108 2.07 18.75 -11.40
CA LYS A 108 0.91 19.62 -11.13
C LYS A 108 0.92 20.20 -9.71
N LEU A 109 1.60 19.55 -8.78
CA LEU A 109 1.76 20.02 -7.39
C LEU A 109 2.96 20.97 -7.23
N GLY A 110 3.60 21.37 -8.33
CA GLY A 110 4.70 22.33 -8.32
C GLY A 110 6.09 21.73 -8.15
N LEU A 111 6.24 20.40 -8.09
CA LEU A 111 7.51 19.72 -7.98
C LEU A 111 7.90 19.05 -9.29
N SER A 112 9.05 19.47 -9.86
CA SER A 112 9.62 18.81 -11.02
C SER A 112 10.58 17.69 -10.58
N PHE A 113 10.32 16.47 -11.06
CA PHE A 113 11.26 15.37 -10.97
C PHE A 113 11.88 15.09 -12.34
N GLY A 114 13.21 14.99 -12.41
CA GLY A 114 13.84 14.25 -13.50
C GLY A 114 13.48 12.77 -13.42
N ARG A 115 13.28 12.11 -14.57
CA ARG A 115 12.87 10.69 -14.62
C ARG A 115 13.77 9.77 -13.78
N THR A 116 15.09 9.95 -13.88
CA THR A 116 16.07 9.17 -13.11
C THR A 116 15.88 9.35 -11.60
N SER A 117 15.80 10.60 -11.16
CA SER A 117 15.59 10.93 -9.75
C SER A 117 14.27 10.34 -9.23
N PHE A 118 13.18 10.47 -9.99
CA PHE A 118 11.90 9.86 -9.65
C PHE A 118 12.02 8.35 -9.42
N LEU A 119 12.66 7.62 -10.33
CA LEU A 119 12.86 6.17 -10.20
C LEU A 119 13.71 5.79 -8.98
N GLU A 120 14.69 6.59 -8.62
CA GLU A 120 15.48 6.39 -7.40
C GLU A 120 14.64 6.54 -6.13
N TYR A 121 13.75 7.55 -6.07
CA TYR A 121 12.83 7.70 -4.95
C TYR A 121 11.84 6.52 -4.87
N VAL A 122 11.29 6.09 -5.99
CA VAL A 122 10.43 4.90 -6.08
C VAL A 122 11.16 3.65 -5.58
N ALA A 123 12.40 3.44 -6.03
CA ALA A 123 13.20 2.30 -5.60
C ALA A 123 13.47 2.33 -4.08
N ALA A 124 13.71 3.51 -3.50
CA ALA A 124 13.89 3.65 -2.07
C ALA A 124 12.62 3.32 -1.27
N LEU A 125 11.45 3.78 -1.73
CA LEU A 125 10.16 3.45 -1.11
C LEU A 125 9.84 1.94 -1.18
N LYS A 126 10.16 1.30 -2.30
CA LYS A 126 10.03 -0.16 -2.45
C LYS A 126 10.96 -0.93 -1.51
N ARG A 127 12.19 -0.50 -1.34
CA ARG A 127 13.14 -1.11 -0.38
C ARG A 127 12.67 -1.00 1.07
N LEU A 128 11.88 0.01 1.39
CA LEU A 128 11.22 0.17 2.69
C LEU A 128 9.88 -0.58 2.80
N PHE A 129 9.45 -1.26 1.74
CA PHE A 129 8.14 -1.91 1.65
C PHE A 129 6.96 -0.95 1.90
N VAL A 130 7.16 0.35 1.61
CA VAL A 130 6.09 1.36 1.68
C VAL A 130 5.16 1.23 0.47
N THR A 131 5.75 0.89 -0.68
CA THR A 131 5.03 0.64 -1.93
C THR A 131 5.45 -0.68 -2.52
N ASP A 132 4.51 -1.40 -3.10
CA ASP A 132 4.77 -2.59 -3.91
C ASP A 132 3.92 -2.54 -5.18
N ASP A 133 4.52 -2.87 -6.32
CA ASP A 133 3.81 -2.91 -7.59
C ASP A 133 3.43 -4.35 -7.90
N LEU A 134 2.15 -4.61 -7.94
CA LEU A 134 1.65 -5.90 -8.35
C LEU A 134 1.74 -6.04 -9.87
N GLY A 135 2.46 -7.04 -10.34
CA GLY A 135 2.50 -7.37 -11.78
C GLY A 135 1.12 -7.83 -12.27
N ALA A 136 0.81 -7.55 -13.54
CA ALA A 136 -0.41 -8.06 -14.13
C ALA A 136 -0.44 -9.60 -14.05
N TRP A 137 -1.54 -10.14 -13.56
CA TRP A 137 -1.74 -11.58 -13.57
C TRP A 137 -2.11 -12.04 -14.99
N ASN A 138 -1.31 -12.95 -15.55
CA ASN A 138 -1.60 -13.56 -16.84
C ASN A 138 -1.93 -15.05 -16.62
N PRO A 139 -3.19 -15.48 -16.85
CA PRO A 139 -3.58 -16.88 -16.68
C PRO A 139 -3.00 -17.80 -17.75
N ASN A 140 -2.48 -17.27 -18.86
CA ASN A 140 -1.89 -18.04 -19.93
C ASN A 140 -0.41 -18.35 -19.67
N LEU A 141 -0.13 -19.41 -18.92
CA LEU A 141 1.23 -19.95 -18.68
C LEU A 141 2.02 -20.30 -19.95
N ARG A 142 1.41 -20.27 -21.14
CA ARG A 142 2.01 -20.59 -22.43
C ARG A 142 2.27 -19.40 -23.34
N ALA A 143 1.87 -18.21 -22.97
CA ALA A 143 2.19 -17.01 -23.77
C ALA A 143 3.66 -16.67 -23.57
N LYS A 144 4.51 -17.04 -24.54
CA LYS A 144 5.93 -16.68 -24.61
C LYS A 144 6.18 -15.17 -24.83
N GLU A 145 5.15 -14.40 -25.00
CA GLU A 145 5.23 -12.95 -25.15
C GLU A 145 4.75 -12.31 -23.87
N ASP A 146 5.64 -11.54 -23.23
CA ASP A 146 5.25 -10.41 -22.42
C ASP A 146 4.37 -9.52 -23.31
N ILE A 147 3.08 -9.85 -23.39
CA ILE A 147 2.11 -8.94 -23.98
C ILE A 147 2.38 -7.64 -23.27
N ARG A 148 2.58 -6.57 -24.00
CA ARG A 148 2.75 -5.19 -23.56
C ARG A 148 1.60 -4.75 -22.64
N THR A 149 1.51 -5.43 -21.52
CA THR A 149 0.63 -5.06 -20.45
C THR A 149 1.41 -4.00 -19.69
N PRO A 150 0.94 -2.77 -19.64
CA PRO A 150 1.55 -1.78 -18.75
C PRO A 150 1.66 -2.48 -17.40
N ARG A 151 2.82 -2.37 -16.75
CA ARG A 151 2.98 -2.86 -15.37
C ARG A 151 1.91 -2.18 -14.56
N HIS A 152 0.83 -2.88 -14.31
CA HIS A 152 -0.26 -2.40 -13.50
C HIS A 152 0.24 -2.41 -12.06
N GLY A 153 0.82 -1.30 -11.66
CA GLY A 153 1.21 -1.13 -10.29
C GLY A 153 -0.01 -1.02 -9.42
N THR A 154 -0.45 -2.14 -8.87
CA THR A 154 -1.31 -2.08 -7.69
C THR A 154 -0.39 -1.77 -6.53
N SER A 155 -0.23 -0.49 -6.23
CA SER A 155 0.54 -0.08 -5.08
C SER A 155 -0.28 -0.33 -3.83
N TRP A 156 0.16 -1.24 -3.00
CA TRP A 156 -0.31 -1.36 -1.63
C TRP A 156 0.52 -0.40 -0.79
N ILE A 157 0.03 0.80 -0.58
CA ILE A 157 0.51 1.57 0.56
C ILE A 157 -0.15 0.90 1.75
N HIS A 158 0.65 0.15 2.51
CA HIS A 158 0.19 -0.30 3.81
C HIS A 158 0.03 0.93 4.69
N PRO A 159 -1.21 1.29 5.08
CA PRO A 159 -1.42 2.34 6.05
C PRO A 159 -0.86 1.95 7.41
#